data_f923b2bb45866ececc6458a40f9d73d7
#
_entry.id   f923b2bb45866ececc6458a40f9d73d7
#
_cell.length_a   1.000
_cell.length_b   1.000
_cell.length_c   1.000
_cell.angle_alpha   90.00
_cell.angle_beta   90.00
_cell.angle_gamma   90.00
#
_symmetry.space_group_name_H-M   'P 1'
#
loop_
_entity.id
_entity.type
_entity.pdbx_description
1 polymer ?
#
loop_
_entity_poly.entity_id
_entity_poly.type
_entity_poly.pdbx_seq_one_letter_code
_entity_poly.pdbx_strand_id
1 'polypeptide(L)'
;QMELGDVYQLDFETQYAHFTDYLSWLKLGKHKENTKKLPDNGTCNAYLKDVFRFYLFLEMQTEQTGQLSVLSYNQMTVPNAAGVKRTLRFKAFKGYLKEEERKVRAAEKCEIVRILESCTNCRDQVLILLTSELGFRIGEVLGIDYTKDIDYEKHEIRVDFRDDNENDARAKNAEERRGKISKDTFDFLLYYLSEYWDMIQKQNYLFINIKGDTAGKPMKV
;
A
#
# COMPACT_ATOMS: atom_id res chain seq x y z
N GLN A 1 -3.01 15.92 -25.48
CA GLN A 1 -3.34 14.52 -25.87
C GLN A 1 -2.28 14.05 -26.82
N MET A 2 -1.47 13.05 -26.41
CA MET A 2 -0.56 12.38 -27.34
C MET A 2 -1.37 11.48 -28.23
N GLU A 3 -1.23 11.61 -29.54
CA GLU A 3 -1.63 10.57 -30.47
C GLU A 3 -0.60 9.43 -30.39
N LEU A 4 -1.05 8.23 -30.06
CA LEU A 4 -0.22 7.05 -29.82
C LEU A 4 0.73 6.71 -30.97
N GLY A 5 0.41 7.10 -32.21
CA GLY A 5 1.24 6.91 -33.40
C GLY A 5 2.51 7.74 -33.41
N ASP A 6 2.49 8.92 -32.80
CA ASP A 6 3.60 9.86 -32.91
C ASP A 6 4.82 9.46 -32.07
N VAL A 7 4.60 8.84 -30.89
CA VAL A 7 5.68 8.48 -29.97
C VAL A 7 6.61 7.42 -30.54
N TYR A 8 6.09 6.45 -31.27
CA TYR A 8 6.89 5.38 -31.90
C TYR A 8 7.70 5.85 -33.11
N GLN A 9 7.32 6.98 -33.72
CA GLN A 9 8.02 7.58 -34.84
C GLN A 9 9.15 8.51 -34.44
N LEU A 10 9.18 8.90 -33.15
CA LEU A 10 10.19 9.79 -32.63
C LEU A 10 11.55 9.06 -32.49
N ASP A 11 12.63 9.79 -32.72
CA ASP A 11 13.97 9.30 -32.42
C ASP A 11 14.22 9.16 -30.92
N PHE A 12 15.33 8.56 -30.53
CA PHE A 12 15.68 8.31 -29.15
C PHE A 12 15.72 9.59 -28.30
N GLU A 13 16.33 10.66 -28.82
CA GLU A 13 16.52 11.91 -28.06
C GLU A 13 15.18 12.59 -27.81
N THR A 14 14.33 12.65 -28.81
CA THR A 14 12.99 13.24 -28.71
C THR A 14 12.08 12.41 -27.78
N GLN A 15 12.11 11.07 -27.89
CA GLN A 15 11.40 10.21 -26.93
C GLN A 15 11.92 10.42 -25.50
N TYR A 16 13.23 10.49 -25.33
CA TYR A 16 13.84 10.69 -24.01
C TYR A 16 13.43 12.03 -23.39
N ALA A 17 13.53 13.12 -24.14
CA ALA A 17 13.09 14.44 -23.71
C ALA A 17 11.62 14.43 -23.32
N HIS A 18 10.77 13.81 -24.15
CA HIS A 18 9.34 13.73 -23.94
C HIS A 18 8.97 13.05 -22.59
N PHE A 19 9.58 11.91 -22.26
CA PHE A 19 9.31 11.22 -21.01
C PHE A 19 9.93 11.90 -19.78
N THR A 20 11.06 12.59 -19.94
CA THR A 20 11.64 13.42 -18.87
C THR A 20 10.83 14.69 -18.62
N ASP A 21 10.26 15.30 -19.65
CA ASP A 21 9.33 16.42 -19.53
C ASP A 21 8.03 16.00 -18.84
N TYR A 22 7.54 14.80 -19.13
CA TYR A 22 6.39 14.24 -18.41
C TYR A 22 6.69 14.07 -16.90
N LEU A 23 7.87 13.56 -16.53
CA LEU A 23 8.28 13.50 -15.12
C LEU A 23 8.35 14.89 -14.48
N SER A 24 8.88 15.87 -15.20
CA SER A 24 8.97 17.26 -14.74
C SER A 24 7.58 17.87 -14.54
N TRP A 25 6.65 17.61 -15.46
CA TRP A 25 5.26 18.04 -15.38
C TRP A 25 4.54 17.43 -14.17
N LEU A 26 4.75 16.14 -13.89
CA LEU A 26 4.24 15.48 -12.69
C LEU A 26 4.81 16.08 -11.41
N LYS A 27 6.14 16.29 -11.37
CA LYS A 27 6.85 16.83 -10.20
C LYS A 27 6.40 18.24 -9.85
N LEU A 28 6.06 19.06 -10.85
CA LEU A 28 5.51 20.41 -10.68
C LEU A 28 4.02 20.40 -10.28
N GLY A 29 3.40 19.22 -10.16
CA GLY A 29 1.99 19.10 -9.79
C GLY A 29 1.00 19.59 -10.86
N LYS A 30 1.44 19.83 -12.09
CA LYS A 30 0.61 20.35 -13.19
C LYS A 30 -0.49 19.39 -13.65
N HIS A 31 -0.48 18.16 -13.15
CA HIS A 31 -1.49 17.13 -13.42
C HIS A 31 -2.76 17.27 -12.57
N LYS A 32 -2.78 18.16 -11.59
CA LYS A 32 -3.91 18.37 -10.68
C LYS A 32 -4.18 19.88 -10.50
N GLU A 33 -5.44 20.27 -10.45
CA GLU A 33 -5.83 21.67 -10.26
C GLU A 33 -5.58 22.18 -8.84
N ASN A 34 -5.58 21.31 -7.83
CA ASN A 34 -5.44 21.65 -6.42
C ASN A 34 -4.47 20.73 -5.70
N THR A 35 -3.17 20.97 -5.79
CA THR A 35 -2.16 20.21 -5.07
C THR A 35 -1.59 20.99 -3.89
N LYS A 36 -2.10 20.68 -2.68
CA LYS A 36 -1.42 21.09 -1.43
C LYS A 36 -0.12 20.30 -1.19
N LYS A 37 0.06 19.16 -1.88
CA LYS A 37 1.22 18.28 -1.74
C LYS A 37 1.70 17.82 -3.11
N LEU A 38 2.91 18.17 -3.46
CA LEU A 38 3.58 17.71 -4.69
C LEU A 38 3.96 16.21 -4.55
N PRO A 39 3.88 15.42 -5.65
CA PRO A 39 4.31 14.03 -5.63
C PRO A 39 5.84 13.95 -5.43
N ASP A 40 6.27 12.95 -4.68
CA ASP A 40 7.69 12.61 -4.55
C ASP A 40 8.22 11.95 -5.83
N ASN A 41 9.55 11.84 -5.92
CA ASN A 41 10.20 11.27 -7.09
C ASN A 41 9.79 9.81 -7.33
N GLY A 42 9.57 9.03 -6.26
CA GLY A 42 9.10 7.64 -6.36
C GLY A 42 7.70 7.54 -6.96
N THR A 43 6.79 8.43 -6.56
CA THR A 43 5.43 8.53 -7.12
C THR A 43 5.46 8.93 -8.60
N CYS A 44 6.28 9.94 -8.97
CA CYS A 44 6.44 10.31 -10.38
C CYS A 44 6.97 9.16 -11.23
N ASN A 45 7.98 8.45 -10.72
CA ASN A 45 8.55 7.29 -11.39
C ASN A 45 7.53 6.14 -11.54
N ALA A 46 6.67 5.93 -10.54
CA ALA A 46 5.61 4.92 -10.58
C ALA A 46 4.61 5.21 -11.72
N TYR A 47 4.16 6.46 -11.85
CA TYR A 47 3.28 6.86 -12.94
C TYR A 47 3.92 6.65 -14.32
N LEU A 48 5.20 6.99 -14.48
CA LEU A 48 5.89 6.74 -15.74
C LEU A 48 6.07 5.24 -16.02
N LYS A 49 6.32 4.43 -14.98
CA LYS A 49 6.37 2.96 -15.12
C LYS A 49 5.04 2.39 -15.64
N ASP A 50 3.90 2.93 -15.18
CA ASP A 50 2.59 2.50 -15.65
C ASP A 50 2.34 2.95 -17.11
N VAL A 51 2.80 4.14 -17.50
CA VAL A 51 2.79 4.57 -18.91
C VAL A 51 3.61 3.62 -19.78
N PHE A 52 4.81 3.24 -19.35
CA PHE A 52 5.61 2.27 -20.10
C PHE A 52 4.98 0.88 -20.16
N ARG A 53 4.32 0.42 -19.09
CA ARG A 53 3.57 -0.85 -19.12
C ARG A 53 2.45 -0.82 -20.15
N PHE A 54 1.76 0.31 -20.26
CA PHE A 54 0.72 0.50 -21.28
C PHE A 54 1.31 0.43 -22.70
N TYR A 55 2.42 1.11 -22.97
CA TYR A 55 3.08 1.02 -24.27
C TYR A 55 3.58 -0.39 -24.60
N LEU A 56 4.17 -1.09 -23.62
CA LEU A 56 4.59 -2.48 -23.80
C LEU A 56 3.40 -3.42 -24.06
N PHE A 57 2.26 -3.18 -23.42
CA PHE A 57 1.04 -3.91 -23.71
C PHE A 57 0.57 -3.68 -25.14
N LEU A 58 0.59 -2.44 -25.63
CA LEU A 58 0.25 -2.13 -27.01
C LEU A 58 1.22 -2.77 -28.01
N GLU A 59 2.53 -2.77 -27.73
CA GLU A 59 3.53 -3.48 -28.55
C GLU A 59 3.22 -4.98 -28.67
N MET A 60 2.66 -5.59 -27.62
CA MET A 60 2.26 -7.02 -27.63
C MET A 60 0.95 -7.28 -28.38
N GLN A 61 0.02 -6.32 -28.42
CA GLN A 61 -1.29 -6.48 -29.05
C GLN A 61 -1.29 -6.09 -30.54
N THR A 62 -0.43 -5.16 -30.89
CA THR A 62 -0.30 -4.70 -32.29
C THR A 62 0.99 -5.28 -32.85
N GLU A 63 0.93 -5.89 -34.02
CA GLU A 63 2.14 -6.30 -34.78
C GLU A 63 2.94 -5.07 -35.26
N GLN A 64 2.81 -3.94 -34.56
CA GLN A 64 3.53 -2.72 -34.89
C GLN A 64 5.01 -2.90 -34.64
N THR A 65 5.81 -2.66 -35.68
CA THR A 65 7.27 -2.73 -35.70
C THR A 65 7.96 -1.58 -34.90
N GLY A 66 7.19 -0.64 -34.33
CA GLY A 66 7.73 0.47 -33.55
C GLY A 66 7.99 0.05 -32.10
N GLN A 67 9.25 0.17 -31.67
CA GLN A 67 9.62 -0.03 -30.27
C GLN A 67 9.98 1.30 -29.61
N LEU A 68 9.66 1.44 -28.32
CA LEU A 68 10.17 2.58 -27.56
C LEU A 68 11.69 2.48 -27.43
N SER A 69 12.41 3.29 -28.23
CA SER A 69 13.88 3.31 -28.28
C SER A 69 14.53 3.72 -26.95
N VAL A 70 13.80 4.47 -26.10
CA VAL A 70 14.25 4.89 -24.75
C VAL A 70 14.32 3.73 -23.75
N LEU A 71 13.68 2.59 -24.04
CA LEU A 71 13.71 1.42 -23.19
C LEU A 71 14.87 0.52 -23.59
N SER A 72 16.04 0.72 -23.00
CA SER A 72 17.21 -0.12 -23.23
C SER A 72 17.17 -1.41 -22.44
N TYR A 73 17.77 -2.49 -23.00
CA TYR A 73 17.92 -3.74 -22.28
C TYR A 73 18.98 -3.64 -21.20
N ASN A 74 18.60 -4.00 -19.98
CA ASN A 74 19.50 -4.22 -18.86
C ASN A 74 19.53 -5.70 -18.50
N GLN A 75 20.64 -6.12 -17.88
CA GLN A 75 20.80 -7.47 -17.35
C GLN A 75 21.00 -7.41 -15.84
N MET A 76 20.26 -8.24 -15.11
CA MET A 76 20.43 -8.41 -13.68
C MET A 76 20.62 -9.89 -13.36
N THR A 77 21.65 -10.20 -12.59
CA THR A 77 21.91 -11.55 -12.11
C THR A 77 21.30 -11.71 -10.72
N VAL A 78 20.32 -12.60 -10.59
CA VAL A 78 19.63 -12.88 -9.35
C VAL A 78 19.90 -14.32 -8.94
N PRO A 79 20.37 -14.59 -7.71
CA PRO A 79 20.46 -15.94 -7.17
C PRO A 79 19.05 -16.48 -6.90
N ASN A 80 18.80 -17.74 -7.26
CA ASN A 80 17.59 -18.43 -6.84
C ASN A 80 17.75 -18.97 -5.39
N ALA A 81 16.68 -19.55 -4.82
CA ALA A 81 16.69 -20.13 -3.49
C ALA A 81 17.76 -21.24 -3.28
N ALA A 82 18.24 -21.86 -4.35
CA ALA A 82 19.33 -22.86 -4.37
C ALA A 82 20.72 -22.26 -4.60
N GLY A 83 20.86 -20.92 -4.63
CA GLY A 83 22.12 -20.23 -4.88
C GLY A 83 22.58 -20.19 -6.34
N VAL A 84 21.80 -20.75 -7.27
CA VAL A 84 22.14 -20.74 -8.71
C VAL A 84 21.84 -19.35 -9.27
N LYS A 85 22.83 -18.74 -9.90
CA LYS A 85 22.73 -17.41 -10.51
C LYS A 85 21.96 -17.48 -11.83
N ARG A 86 20.86 -16.74 -11.94
CA ARG A 86 20.08 -16.58 -13.18
C ARG A 86 20.19 -15.15 -13.69
N THR A 87 20.55 -14.97 -14.95
CA THR A 87 20.58 -13.66 -15.60
C THR A 87 19.22 -13.36 -16.19
N LEU A 88 18.58 -12.31 -15.69
CA LEU A 88 17.34 -11.76 -16.22
C LEU A 88 17.64 -10.57 -17.12
N ARG A 89 17.04 -10.53 -18.31
CA ARG A 89 17.07 -9.38 -19.20
C ARG A 89 15.74 -8.66 -19.08
N PHE A 90 15.78 -7.34 -18.92
CA PHE A 90 14.59 -6.51 -18.85
C PHE A 90 14.84 -5.16 -19.53
N LYS A 91 13.80 -4.58 -20.08
CA LYS A 91 13.85 -3.22 -20.63
C LYS A 91 13.77 -2.22 -19.49
N ALA A 92 14.61 -1.21 -19.46
CA ALA A 92 14.59 -0.15 -18.45
C ALA A 92 14.82 1.23 -19.06
N PHE A 93 14.16 2.21 -18.51
CA PHE A 93 14.38 3.61 -18.79
C PHE A 93 15.45 4.18 -17.86
N LYS A 94 16.41 4.93 -18.41
CA LYS A 94 17.51 5.51 -17.62
C LYS A 94 17.23 6.93 -17.08
N GLY A 95 16.15 7.55 -17.52
CA GLY A 95 15.78 8.92 -17.15
C GLY A 95 14.89 9.04 -15.91
N TYR A 96 14.73 7.95 -15.11
CA TYR A 96 13.98 8.06 -13.85
C TYR A 96 14.61 9.06 -12.88
N LEU A 97 13.76 9.76 -12.12
CA LEU A 97 14.20 10.63 -11.05
C LEU A 97 14.86 9.82 -9.94
N LYS A 98 15.95 10.36 -9.36
CA LYS A 98 16.59 9.72 -8.21
C LYS A 98 15.60 9.69 -7.04
N GLU A 99 15.24 8.51 -6.58
CA GLU A 99 14.36 8.33 -5.43
C GLU A 99 15.12 8.62 -4.14
N GLU A 100 14.48 9.30 -3.21
CA GLU A 100 15.03 9.51 -1.88
C GLU A 100 14.92 8.21 -1.08
N GLU A 101 16.03 7.79 -0.48
CA GLU A 101 16.02 6.65 0.44
C GLU A 101 15.26 7.04 1.71
N ARG A 102 14.07 6.50 1.89
CA ARG A 102 13.33 6.62 3.14
C ARG A 102 13.95 5.68 4.16
N LYS A 103 14.64 6.23 5.15
CA LYS A 103 15.06 5.46 6.32
C LYS A 103 13.83 5.10 7.14
N VAL A 104 13.21 3.97 6.83
CA VAL A 104 12.13 3.41 7.62
C VAL A 104 12.75 2.67 8.79
N ARG A 105 12.42 3.06 10.01
CA ARG A 105 12.76 2.32 11.22
C ARG A 105 11.50 1.90 11.95
N ALA A 106 11.56 0.80 12.68
CA ALA A 106 10.50 0.43 13.60
C ALA A 106 10.39 1.46 14.72
N ALA A 107 9.18 1.71 15.20
CA ALA A 107 8.96 2.54 16.38
C ALA A 107 9.54 1.85 17.62
N GLU A 108 10.19 2.62 18.48
CA GLU A 108 10.68 2.14 19.76
C GLU A 108 9.54 2.01 20.78
N LYS A 109 9.69 1.15 21.78
CA LYS A 109 8.68 0.96 22.82
C LYS A 109 8.26 2.27 23.50
N CYS A 110 9.21 3.14 23.79
CA CYS A 110 8.91 4.44 24.40
C CYS A 110 8.10 5.37 23.48
N GLU A 111 8.27 5.27 22.17
CA GLU A 111 7.48 6.03 21.20
C GLU A 111 6.05 5.49 21.12
N ILE A 112 5.89 4.16 21.15
CA ILE A 112 4.57 3.51 21.19
C ILE A 112 3.80 3.94 22.45
N VAL A 113 4.46 3.94 23.63
CA VAL A 113 3.86 4.40 24.89
C VAL A 113 3.39 5.85 24.77
N ARG A 114 4.21 6.75 24.23
CA ARG A 114 3.83 8.16 24.02
C ARG A 114 2.63 8.31 23.09
N ILE A 115 2.56 7.48 22.04
CA ILE A 115 1.39 7.49 21.14
C ILE A 115 0.15 7.01 21.89
N LEU A 116 0.25 5.93 22.68
CA LEU A 116 -0.87 5.42 23.49
C LEU A 116 -1.37 6.46 24.49
N GLU A 117 -0.46 7.16 25.17
CA GLU A 117 -0.80 8.25 26.12
C GLU A 117 -1.47 9.44 25.44
N SER A 118 -1.19 9.69 24.15
CA SER A 118 -1.83 10.74 23.37
C SER A 118 -3.22 10.39 22.84
N CYS A 119 -3.59 9.10 22.85
CA CYS A 119 -4.90 8.65 22.42
C CYS A 119 -5.99 9.09 23.41
N THR A 120 -7.09 9.61 22.89
CA THR A 120 -8.23 10.11 23.71
C THR A 120 -9.32 9.07 23.94
N ASN A 121 -9.17 7.87 23.42
CA ASN A 121 -10.15 6.79 23.51
C ASN A 121 -9.47 5.41 23.40
N CYS A 122 -10.08 4.39 23.99
CA CYS A 122 -9.53 3.03 24.02
C CYS A 122 -9.53 2.35 22.66
N ARG A 123 -10.41 2.69 21.71
CA ARG A 123 -10.41 2.17 20.35
C ARG A 123 -9.07 2.45 19.65
N ASP A 124 -8.62 3.70 19.69
CA ASP A 124 -7.37 4.10 19.05
C ASP A 124 -6.16 3.44 19.72
N GLN A 125 -6.22 3.30 21.05
CA GLN A 125 -5.17 2.59 21.80
C GLN A 125 -5.10 1.11 21.39
N VAL A 126 -6.24 0.39 21.29
CA VAL A 126 -6.27 -1.01 20.81
C VAL A 126 -5.75 -1.10 19.39
N LEU A 127 -6.12 -0.16 18.50
CA LEU A 127 -5.62 -0.13 17.12
C LEU A 127 -4.09 -0.04 17.07
N ILE A 128 -3.49 0.83 17.87
CA ILE A 128 -2.03 0.98 17.96
C ILE A 128 -1.38 -0.26 18.57
N LEU A 129 -1.95 -0.82 19.65
CA LEU A 129 -1.44 -2.05 20.27
C LEU A 129 -1.42 -3.22 19.28
N LEU A 130 -2.55 -3.50 18.61
CA LEU A 130 -2.63 -4.58 17.64
C LEU A 130 -1.68 -4.37 16.46
N THR A 131 -1.59 -3.15 15.93
CA THR A 131 -0.67 -2.83 14.83
C THR A 131 0.78 -3.03 15.25
N SER A 132 1.14 -2.64 16.48
CA SER A 132 2.52 -2.73 17.00
C SER A 132 2.95 -4.15 17.33
N GLU A 133 2.05 -4.98 17.90
CA GLU A 133 2.37 -6.36 18.29
C GLU A 133 2.32 -7.33 17.10
N LEU A 134 1.33 -7.18 16.22
CA LEU A 134 1.12 -8.10 15.11
C LEU A 134 1.89 -7.73 13.85
N GLY A 135 2.29 -6.46 13.70
CA GLY A 135 2.91 -5.96 12.47
C GLY A 135 1.99 -6.08 11.24
N PHE A 136 0.69 -6.14 11.46
CA PHE A 136 -0.31 -6.16 10.38
C PHE A 136 -0.44 -4.78 9.74
N ARG A 137 -0.83 -4.74 8.48
CA ARG A 137 -1.14 -3.48 7.80
C ARG A 137 -2.44 -2.91 8.35
N ILE A 138 -2.57 -1.58 8.33
CA ILE A 138 -3.79 -0.91 8.85
C ILE A 138 -5.07 -1.47 8.20
N GLY A 139 -5.07 -1.73 6.91
CA GLY A 139 -6.22 -2.33 6.23
C GLY A 139 -6.50 -3.77 6.70
N GLU A 140 -5.48 -4.55 7.05
CA GLU A 140 -5.65 -5.88 7.64
C GLU A 140 -6.29 -5.81 9.02
N VAL A 141 -5.83 -4.87 9.87
CA VAL A 141 -6.37 -4.67 11.22
C VAL A 141 -7.81 -4.16 11.19
N LEU A 142 -8.12 -3.20 10.33
CA LEU A 142 -9.49 -2.68 10.19
C LEU A 142 -10.48 -3.69 9.59
N GLY A 143 -9.97 -4.71 8.88
CA GLY A 143 -10.77 -5.80 8.33
C GLY A 143 -11.09 -6.93 9.31
N ILE A 144 -10.60 -6.90 10.56
CA ILE A 144 -10.81 -7.97 11.55
C ILE A 144 -12.31 -8.08 11.88
N ASP A 145 -12.86 -9.28 11.68
CA ASP A 145 -14.17 -9.69 12.14
C ASP A 145 -14.02 -10.28 13.57
N TYR A 146 -14.53 -9.57 14.58
CA TYR A 146 -14.36 -9.99 15.97
C TYR A 146 -15.04 -11.33 16.30
N THR A 147 -15.98 -11.77 15.47
CA THR A 147 -16.73 -13.03 15.69
C THR A 147 -16.02 -14.26 15.10
N LYS A 148 -15.11 -14.06 14.13
CA LYS A 148 -14.48 -15.15 13.36
C LYS A 148 -12.96 -15.14 13.41
N ASP A 149 -12.36 -13.97 13.53
CA ASP A 149 -10.93 -13.79 13.36
C ASP A 149 -10.16 -13.77 14.67
N ILE A 150 -10.84 -13.78 15.82
CA ILE A 150 -10.23 -13.75 17.15
C ILE A 150 -10.44 -15.11 17.81
N ASP A 151 -9.33 -15.82 18.08
CA ASP A 151 -9.32 -16.96 18.98
C ASP A 151 -9.15 -16.47 20.42
N TYR A 152 -10.27 -16.41 21.12
CA TYR A 152 -10.33 -15.87 22.50
C TYR A 152 -9.63 -16.76 23.54
N GLU A 153 -9.43 -18.05 23.26
CA GLU A 153 -8.72 -18.96 24.15
C GLU A 153 -7.21 -18.87 23.99
N LYS A 154 -6.74 -18.70 22.73
CA LYS A 154 -5.32 -18.68 22.42
C LYS A 154 -4.72 -17.28 22.35
N HIS A 155 -5.56 -16.23 22.43
CA HIS A 155 -5.20 -14.83 22.18
C HIS A 155 -4.55 -14.63 20.82
N GLU A 156 -5.09 -15.29 19.80
CA GLU A 156 -4.61 -15.17 18.43
C GLU A 156 -5.60 -14.38 17.57
N ILE A 157 -5.05 -13.60 16.67
CA ILE A 157 -5.82 -12.87 15.66
C ILE A 157 -5.40 -13.35 14.29
N ARG A 158 -6.40 -13.70 13.48
CA ARG A 158 -6.23 -14.13 12.10
C ARG A 158 -6.71 -13.04 11.15
N VAL A 159 -6.02 -12.86 10.05
CA VAL A 159 -6.44 -12.01 8.94
C VAL A 159 -6.61 -12.87 7.71
N ASP A 160 -7.83 -12.98 7.23
CA ASP A 160 -8.18 -13.65 6.00
C ASP A 160 -8.39 -12.64 4.86
N PHE A 161 -8.08 -13.06 3.64
CA PHE A 161 -8.44 -12.28 2.46
C PHE A 161 -9.96 -12.35 2.21
N ARG A 162 -10.59 -11.18 2.12
CA ARG A 162 -12.00 -11.02 1.78
C ARG A 162 -12.15 -9.92 0.74
N ASP A 163 -12.83 -10.22 -0.37
CA ASP A 163 -13.03 -9.27 -1.47
C ASP A 163 -14.20 -8.31 -1.24
N ASP A 164 -15.12 -8.65 -0.35
CA ASP A 164 -16.43 -8.03 -0.14
C ASP A 164 -16.55 -7.24 1.18
N ASN A 165 -15.43 -6.76 1.72
CA ASN A 165 -15.45 -5.97 2.94
C ASN A 165 -16.13 -4.61 2.71
N GLU A 166 -17.20 -4.33 3.47
CA GLU A 166 -17.96 -3.07 3.42
C GLU A 166 -17.12 -1.82 3.75
N ASN A 167 -16.01 -2.00 4.46
CA ASN A 167 -15.12 -0.93 4.88
C ASN A 167 -13.90 -0.72 3.95
N ASP A 168 -13.90 -1.32 2.76
CA ASP A 168 -12.81 -1.30 1.79
C ASP A 168 -11.49 -1.92 2.29
N ALA A 169 -11.52 -2.59 3.46
CA ALA A 169 -10.36 -3.27 4.04
C ALA A 169 -9.95 -4.48 3.19
N ARG A 170 -8.68 -4.57 2.82
CA ARG A 170 -8.16 -5.65 1.99
C ARG A 170 -6.85 -6.19 2.56
N ALA A 171 -6.74 -7.51 2.66
CA ALA A 171 -5.46 -8.17 2.85
C ALA A 171 -4.68 -8.13 1.51
N LYS A 172 -3.54 -7.46 1.53
CA LYS A 172 -2.68 -7.39 0.33
C LYS A 172 -2.07 -8.77 0.07
N ASN A 173 -2.14 -9.24 -1.16
CA ASN A 173 -1.60 -10.52 -1.67
C ASN A 173 -2.42 -11.77 -1.32
N ALA A 174 -3.65 -11.66 -0.83
CA ALA A 174 -4.51 -12.81 -0.49
C ALA A 174 -3.85 -13.86 0.46
N GLU A 175 -2.90 -13.40 1.31
CA GLU A 175 -2.21 -14.28 2.26
C GLU A 175 -2.93 -14.26 3.62
N GLU A 176 -3.27 -15.45 4.11
CA GLU A 176 -3.69 -15.61 5.50
C GLU A 176 -2.51 -15.32 6.43
N ARG A 177 -2.75 -14.52 7.45
CA ARG A 177 -1.75 -14.21 8.48
C ARG A 177 -2.36 -14.42 9.86
N ARG A 178 -1.55 -14.94 10.77
CA ARG A 178 -1.92 -15.13 12.17
C ARG A 178 -0.88 -14.49 13.07
N GLY A 179 -1.33 -13.96 14.19
CA GLY A 179 -0.44 -13.42 15.19
C GLY A 179 -1.03 -13.55 16.58
N LYS A 180 -0.15 -13.80 17.55
CA LYS A 180 -0.54 -13.88 18.96
C LYS A 180 -0.26 -12.55 19.62
N ILE A 181 -1.22 -12.08 20.43
CA ILE A 181 -1.09 -10.86 21.23
C ILE A 181 -0.79 -11.19 22.69
N SER A 182 -0.18 -10.24 23.38
CA SER A 182 0.07 -10.35 24.83
C SER A 182 -1.24 -10.40 25.61
N LYS A 183 -1.18 -10.98 26.81
CA LYS A 183 -2.35 -11.02 27.70
C LYS A 183 -2.85 -9.61 28.01
N ASP A 184 -1.96 -8.67 28.28
CA ASP A 184 -2.33 -7.29 28.62
C ASP A 184 -3.08 -6.61 27.46
N THR A 185 -2.60 -6.78 26.23
CA THR A 185 -3.27 -6.28 25.03
C THR A 185 -4.62 -6.97 24.82
N PHE A 186 -4.71 -8.28 25.10
CA PHE A 186 -5.97 -9.01 25.01
C PHE A 186 -6.99 -8.54 26.04
N ASP A 187 -6.59 -8.38 27.29
CA ASP A 187 -7.47 -7.86 28.35
C ASP A 187 -7.96 -6.44 28.02
N PHE A 188 -7.09 -5.62 27.43
CA PHE A 188 -7.47 -4.29 26.98
C PHE A 188 -8.38 -4.30 25.73
N LEU A 189 -8.21 -5.27 24.84
CA LEU A 189 -9.15 -5.51 23.74
C LEU A 189 -10.54 -5.88 24.24
N LEU A 190 -10.63 -6.74 25.26
CA LEU A 190 -11.91 -7.09 25.90
C LEU A 190 -12.56 -5.86 26.56
N TYR A 191 -11.76 -5.01 27.22
CA TYR A 191 -12.25 -3.74 27.76
C TYR A 191 -12.84 -2.85 26.66
N TYR A 192 -12.15 -2.70 25.52
CA TYR A 192 -12.67 -1.95 24.38
C TYR A 192 -13.99 -2.53 23.86
N LEU A 193 -14.06 -3.85 23.69
CA LEU A 193 -15.30 -4.53 23.27
C LEU A 193 -16.44 -4.26 24.24
N SER A 194 -16.20 -4.30 25.56
CA SER A 194 -17.22 -4.03 26.56
C SER A 194 -17.68 -2.59 26.57
N GLU A 195 -16.76 -1.63 26.41
CA GLU A 195 -17.06 -0.19 26.43
C GLU A 195 -17.97 0.24 25.26
N TYR A 196 -17.77 -0.38 24.07
CA TYR A 196 -18.53 -0.03 22.86
C TYR A 196 -19.46 -1.15 22.39
N TRP A 197 -19.80 -2.09 23.25
CA TRP A 197 -20.58 -3.27 22.88
C TRP A 197 -21.91 -2.94 22.20
N ASP A 198 -22.65 -1.95 22.70
CA ASP A 198 -23.94 -1.52 22.13
C ASP A 198 -23.86 -1.09 20.66
N MET A 199 -22.68 -0.68 20.21
CA MET A 199 -22.43 -0.30 18.84
C MET A 199 -21.82 -1.45 18.04
N ILE A 200 -20.83 -2.16 18.60
CA ILE A 200 -20.08 -3.21 17.96
C ILE A 200 -20.95 -4.43 17.62
N GLN A 201 -21.85 -4.84 18.52
CA GLN A 201 -22.73 -6.00 18.31
C GLN A 201 -23.69 -5.88 17.11
N LYS A 202 -23.86 -4.68 16.56
CA LYS A 202 -24.74 -4.42 15.39
C LYS A 202 -24.10 -4.76 14.05
N GLN A 203 -22.83 -5.08 14.05
CA GLN A 203 -22.05 -5.43 12.86
C GLN A 203 -20.89 -6.36 13.30
N ASN A 204 -20.05 -6.86 12.38
CA ASN A 204 -19.04 -7.87 12.70
C ASN A 204 -17.60 -7.33 12.78
N TYR A 205 -17.35 -6.10 12.33
CA TYR A 205 -15.99 -5.54 12.34
C TYR A 205 -15.56 -5.13 13.74
N LEU A 206 -14.31 -5.42 14.08
CA LEU A 206 -13.74 -5.04 15.36
C LEU A 206 -13.70 -3.51 15.54
N PHE A 207 -13.31 -2.76 14.52
CA PHE A 207 -13.12 -1.32 14.61
C PHE A 207 -14.25 -0.54 13.98
N ILE A 208 -14.86 0.33 14.79
CA ILE A 208 -15.99 1.18 14.43
C ILE A 208 -15.69 2.68 14.62
N ASN A 209 -16.42 3.51 13.92
CA ASN A 209 -16.46 4.93 14.19
C ASN A 209 -17.24 5.17 15.51
N ILE A 210 -16.65 5.90 16.45
CA ILE A 210 -17.24 6.12 17.78
C ILE A 210 -17.94 7.47 17.92
N LYS A 211 -17.87 8.36 16.91
CA LYS A 211 -18.44 9.71 16.92
C LYS A 211 -18.98 10.11 15.54
N GLY A 212 -19.86 11.12 15.53
CA GLY A 212 -20.44 11.71 14.32
C GLY A 212 -21.52 10.85 13.66
N ASP A 213 -21.92 11.22 12.44
CA ASP A 213 -23.00 10.57 11.68
C ASP A 213 -22.71 9.13 11.26
N THR A 214 -21.47 8.71 11.41
CA THR A 214 -21.02 7.35 11.10
C THR A 214 -20.76 6.51 12.34
N ALA A 215 -21.14 6.97 13.52
CA ALA A 215 -20.97 6.23 14.76
C ALA A 215 -21.61 4.82 14.66
N GLY A 216 -20.88 3.80 15.09
CA GLY A 216 -21.28 2.40 14.99
C GLY A 216 -21.04 1.75 13.62
N LYS A 217 -20.71 2.50 12.56
CA LYS A 217 -20.31 1.94 11.27
C LYS A 217 -18.84 1.51 11.28
N PRO A 218 -18.46 0.47 10.50
CA PRO A 218 -17.06 0.06 10.38
C PRO A 218 -16.13 1.21 9.97
N MET A 219 -14.94 1.25 10.55
CA MET A 219 -13.92 2.20 10.11
C MET A 219 -13.45 1.86 8.70
N LYS A 220 -13.37 2.88 7.84
CA LYS A 220 -12.83 2.74 6.48
C LYS A 220 -11.31 2.89 6.45
N VAL A 221 -10.68 2.24 5.46
CA VAL A 221 -9.24 2.33 5.21
C VAL A 221 -8.87 3.67 4.58
#